data_c51dce4588c818f2fdba43518f4f1867
#
_entry.id   c51dce4588c818f2fdba43518f4f1867
#
_cell.length_a   1.000
_cell.length_b   1.000
_cell.length_c   1.000
_cell.angle_alpha   90.00
_cell.angle_beta   90.00
_cell.angle_gamma   90.00
#
_symmetry.space_group_name_H-M   'P 1'
#
loop_
_entity.id
_entity.type
_entity.pdbx_description
1 polymer ?
#
loop_
_entity_poly.entity_id
_entity_poly.type
_entity_poly.pdbx_seq_one_letter_code
_entity_poly.pdbx_strand_id
1 'polypeptide(L)'
;MEAVQRMQDYIAMHLDTNITLADLANVSQYSTWYSYRLFVNLLHMTPAVYIRRLRLSKSALRLRDEKVKIIDVAFDTGYESVDGYQRAFYKEFGCNPYEYSVCPTPIYLFKPYGIKYAQKKEKAEMSEVKSVFLQVVEKPERKVIIKRGKEATEYFKYCEEVGCDVWGLLCSMKAISGEPVCLWLPKNHIKAGTSEYVQGVEVATDYSGEIPDGFEVIELPKCKYIMFQGEPFEEENFGEAIQQVWDAIKKYNPQSIGYAWDDSNPRIQLEPIGTRGYIELHPVKSI
;
A
#
# COMPACT_ATOMS: atom_id res chain seq x y z
N MET A 1 3.81 -20.42 9.47
CA MET A 1 3.73 -19.12 8.83
C MET A 1 4.63 -19.01 7.62
N GLU A 2 5.91 -19.30 7.69
CA GLU A 2 6.85 -19.25 6.56
C GLU A 2 6.37 -20.00 5.30
N ALA A 3 5.76 -21.17 5.46
CA ALA A 3 5.23 -21.92 4.33
C ALA A 3 4.10 -21.19 3.57
N VAL A 4 3.22 -20.47 4.29
CA VAL A 4 2.15 -19.69 3.67
C VAL A 4 2.74 -18.44 3.02
N GLN A 5 3.75 -17.82 3.63
CA GLN A 5 4.47 -16.71 3.01
C GLN A 5 5.12 -17.13 1.68
N ARG A 6 5.84 -18.26 1.64
CA ARG A 6 6.40 -18.78 0.38
C ARG A 6 5.33 -19.01 -0.69
N MET A 7 4.13 -19.48 -0.29
CA MET A 7 3.01 -19.62 -1.23
C MET A 7 2.50 -18.27 -1.72
N GLN A 8 2.39 -17.25 -0.85
CA GLN A 8 2.01 -15.88 -1.24
C GLN A 8 3.02 -15.25 -2.20
N ASP A 9 4.32 -15.39 -1.90
CA ASP A 9 5.39 -14.87 -2.74
C ASP A 9 5.41 -15.55 -4.12
N TYR A 10 5.24 -16.88 -4.14
CA TYR A 10 5.13 -17.61 -5.40
C TYR A 10 3.93 -17.15 -6.24
N ILE A 11 2.76 -16.97 -5.61
CA ILE A 11 1.57 -16.47 -6.30
C ILE A 11 1.83 -15.08 -6.87
N ALA A 12 2.45 -14.19 -6.11
CA ALA A 12 2.74 -12.82 -6.55
C ALA A 12 3.68 -12.80 -7.78
N MET A 13 4.71 -13.65 -7.79
CA MET A 13 5.67 -13.75 -8.89
C MET A 13 5.11 -14.43 -10.15
N HIS A 14 4.13 -15.33 -10.01
CA HIS A 14 3.61 -16.16 -11.10
C HIS A 14 2.15 -15.86 -11.45
N LEU A 15 1.65 -14.67 -11.08
CA LEU A 15 0.22 -14.33 -11.19
C LEU A 15 -0.31 -14.44 -12.63
N ASP A 16 0.55 -14.22 -13.64
CA ASP A 16 0.20 -14.26 -15.06
C ASP A 16 0.24 -15.69 -15.66
N THR A 17 0.58 -16.71 -14.86
CA THR A 17 0.64 -18.12 -15.28
C THR A 17 -0.42 -18.97 -14.59
N ASN A 18 -0.61 -20.20 -15.07
CA ASN A 18 -1.50 -21.14 -14.37
C ASN A 18 -0.81 -21.66 -13.10
N ILE A 19 -1.35 -21.30 -11.94
CA ILE A 19 -0.85 -21.71 -10.62
C ILE A 19 -1.72 -22.87 -10.11
N THR A 20 -1.09 -24.01 -9.84
CA THR A 20 -1.75 -25.20 -9.32
C THR A 20 -1.52 -25.38 -7.82
N LEU A 21 -2.36 -26.21 -7.17
CA LEU A 21 -2.10 -26.60 -5.77
C LEU A 21 -0.81 -27.41 -5.61
N ALA A 22 -0.36 -28.10 -6.65
CA ALA A 22 0.91 -28.82 -6.64
C ALA A 22 2.10 -27.84 -6.59
N ASP A 23 2.04 -26.73 -7.33
CA ASP A 23 3.07 -25.69 -7.29
C ASP A 23 3.17 -25.09 -5.89
N LEU A 24 2.03 -24.79 -5.27
CA LEU A 24 1.97 -24.26 -3.90
C LEU A 24 2.47 -25.29 -2.86
N ALA A 25 2.22 -26.57 -3.08
CA ALA A 25 2.74 -27.64 -2.24
C ALA A 25 4.28 -27.73 -2.34
N ASN A 26 4.81 -27.62 -3.55
CA ASN A 26 6.26 -27.64 -3.77
C ASN A 26 6.96 -26.49 -3.04
N VAL A 27 6.49 -25.25 -3.17
CA VAL A 27 7.11 -24.10 -2.52
C VAL A 27 6.89 -24.06 -1.01
N SER A 28 5.78 -24.60 -0.53
CA SER A 28 5.52 -24.73 0.91
C SER A 28 6.35 -25.83 1.58
N GLN A 29 6.83 -26.80 0.80
CA GLN A 29 7.52 -28.04 1.25
C GLN A 29 6.63 -28.97 2.08
N TYR A 30 5.32 -28.93 1.84
CA TYR A 30 4.33 -29.81 2.47
C TYR A 30 3.49 -30.53 1.42
N SER A 31 2.69 -31.52 1.85
CA SER A 31 1.73 -32.17 0.96
C SER A 31 0.68 -31.16 0.45
N THR A 32 0.10 -31.39 -0.72
CA THR A 32 -0.92 -30.56 -1.35
C THR A 32 -2.10 -30.25 -0.41
N TRP A 33 -2.57 -31.28 0.29
CA TRP A 33 -3.69 -31.13 1.23
C TRP A 33 -3.32 -30.32 2.48
N TYR A 34 -2.14 -30.51 3.02
CA TYR A 34 -1.66 -29.76 4.20
C TYR A 34 -1.37 -28.30 3.84
N SER A 35 -0.77 -28.03 2.69
CA SER A 35 -0.55 -26.68 2.15
C SER A 35 -1.85 -25.92 1.97
N TYR A 36 -2.87 -26.58 1.37
CA TYR A 36 -4.21 -26.00 1.24
C TYR A 36 -4.81 -25.63 2.60
N ARG A 37 -4.76 -26.56 3.58
CA ARG A 37 -5.28 -26.29 4.93
C ARG A 37 -4.55 -25.15 5.64
N LEU A 38 -3.22 -25.12 5.56
CA LEU A 38 -2.41 -24.03 6.14
C LEU A 38 -2.82 -22.68 5.54
N PHE A 39 -2.94 -22.63 4.22
CA PHE A 39 -3.33 -21.42 3.50
C PHE A 39 -4.71 -20.94 3.95
N VAL A 40 -5.71 -21.83 3.96
CA VAL A 40 -7.08 -21.49 4.38
C VAL A 40 -7.14 -21.08 5.86
N ASN A 41 -6.44 -21.79 6.74
CA ASN A 41 -6.46 -21.49 8.17
C ASN A 41 -5.86 -20.11 8.51
N LEU A 42 -4.83 -19.69 7.77
CA LEU A 42 -4.12 -18.44 8.06
C LEU A 42 -4.66 -17.25 7.29
N LEU A 43 -5.18 -17.46 6.09
CA LEU A 43 -5.69 -16.38 5.23
C LEU A 43 -7.22 -16.34 5.12
N HIS A 44 -7.92 -17.29 5.76
CA HIS A 44 -9.38 -17.41 5.77
C HIS A 44 -10.04 -17.44 4.39
N MET A 45 -9.25 -17.82 3.36
CA MET A 45 -9.73 -18.00 1.99
C MET A 45 -8.93 -19.07 1.25
N THR A 46 -9.54 -19.65 0.20
CA THR A 46 -8.83 -20.66 -0.59
C THR A 46 -7.79 -20.05 -1.52
N PRO A 47 -6.71 -20.78 -1.90
CA PRO A 47 -5.74 -20.29 -2.88
C PRO A 47 -6.36 -19.82 -4.19
N ALA A 48 -7.37 -20.53 -4.70
CA ALA A 48 -8.06 -20.17 -5.93
C ALA A 48 -8.81 -18.82 -5.82
N VAL A 49 -9.45 -18.54 -4.67
CA VAL A 49 -10.10 -17.25 -4.40
C VAL A 49 -9.05 -16.16 -4.30
N TYR A 50 -7.97 -16.41 -3.57
CA TYR A 50 -6.86 -15.48 -3.39
C TYR A 50 -6.24 -15.06 -4.73
N ILE A 51 -5.87 -16.03 -5.58
CA ILE A 51 -5.29 -15.80 -6.91
C ILE A 51 -6.28 -15.01 -7.79
N ARG A 52 -7.55 -15.42 -7.81
CA ARG A 52 -8.59 -14.74 -8.59
C ARG A 52 -8.74 -13.27 -8.20
N ARG A 53 -8.82 -12.98 -6.89
CA ARG A 53 -8.95 -11.60 -6.39
C ARG A 53 -7.73 -10.74 -6.74
N LEU A 54 -6.53 -11.29 -6.64
CA LEU A 54 -5.31 -10.60 -7.07
C LEU A 54 -5.32 -10.28 -8.57
N ARG A 55 -5.70 -11.25 -9.40
CA ARG A 55 -5.79 -11.07 -10.86
C ARG A 55 -6.81 -10.00 -11.23
N LEU A 56 -7.99 -10.02 -10.61
CA LEU A 56 -9.01 -9.00 -10.82
C LEU A 56 -8.54 -7.62 -10.38
N SER A 57 -7.85 -7.51 -9.24
CA SER A 57 -7.27 -6.23 -8.80
C SER A 57 -6.20 -5.70 -9.75
N LYS A 58 -5.31 -6.57 -10.26
CA LYS A 58 -4.33 -6.20 -11.30
C LYS A 58 -5.03 -5.77 -12.60
N SER A 59 -6.07 -6.47 -13.01
CA SER A 59 -6.85 -6.11 -14.21
C SER A 59 -7.53 -4.75 -14.07
N ALA A 60 -8.07 -4.43 -12.89
CA ALA A 60 -8.68 -3.13 -12.64
C ALA A 60 -7.68 -1.98 -12.76
N LEU A 61 -6.46 -2.14 -12.25
CA LEU A 61 -5.40 -1.15 -12.41
C LEU A 61 -5.02 -0.95 -13.88
N ARG A 62 -4.91 -2.02 -14.66
CA ARG A 62 -4.67 -1.92 -16.11
C ARG A 62 -5.79 -1.18 -16.83
N LEU A 63 -7.06 -1.47 -16.52
CA LEU A 63 -8.20 -0.78 -17.10
C LEU A 63 -8.26 0.70 -16.74
N ARG A 64 -7.78 1.07 -15.56
CA ARG A 64 -7.68 2.46 -15.12
C ARG A 64 -6.56 3.24 -15.83
N ASP A 65 -5.41 2.60 -16.01
CA ASP A 65 -4.17 3.29 -16.40
C ASP A 65 -3.85 3.16 -17.91
N GLU A 66 -4.35 2.12 -18.56
CA GLU A 66 -4.01 1.79 -19.94
C GLU A 66 -5.25 1.85 -20.84
N LYS A 67 -5.04 2.22 -22.12
CA LYS A 67 -6.06 2.12 -23.17
C LYS A 67 -6.04 0.71 -23.78
N VAL A 68 -6.58 -0.27 -23.05
CA VAL A 68 -6.61 -1.67 -23.45
C VAL A 68 -8.04 -2.14 -23.73
N LYS A 69 -8.18 -3.16 -24.58
CA LYS A 69 -9.49 -3.78 -24.82
C LYS A 69 -9.84 -4.73 -23.68
N ILE A 70 -11.11 -4.75 -23.31
CA ILE A 70 -11.62 -5.67 -22.26
C ILE A 70 -11.32 -7.13 -22.58
N ILE A 71 -11.38 -7.50 -23.85
CA ILE A 71 -11.09 -8.87 -24.31
C ILE A 71 -9.64 -9.27 -24.02
N ASP A 72 -8.68 -8.37 -24.27
CA ASP A 72 -7.26 -8.65 -24.03
C ASP A 72 -7.01 -8.82 -22.53
N VAL A 73 -7.58 -7.92 -21.72
CA VAL A 73 -7.46 -8.00 -20.25
C VAL A 73 -8.10 -9.28 -19.70
N ALA A 74 -9.24 -9.72 -20.24
CA ALA A 74 -9.91 -10.94 -19.82
C ALA A 74 -9.02 -12.17 -20.03
N PHE A 75 -8.43 -12.32 -21.21
CA PHE A 75 -7.55 -13.45 -21.52
C PHE A 75 -6.23 -13.39 -20.76
N ASP A 76 -5.60 -12.22 -20.62
CA ASP A 76 -4.36 -12.03 -19.88
C ASP A 76 -4.54 -12.34 -18.38
N THR A 77 -5.76 -12.21 -17.86
CA THR A 77 -6.09 -12.57 -16.46
C THR A 77 -6.52 -14.03 -16.29
N GLY A 78 -6.43 -14.82 -17.36
CA GLY A 78 -6.67 -16.26 -17.33
C GLY A 78 -8.14 -16.66 -17.40
N TYR A 79 -9.02 -15.79 -17.93
CA TYR A 79 -10.43 -16.16 -18.22
C TYR A 79 -10.55 -16.71 -19.63
N GLU A 80 -11.37 -17.74 -19.80
CA GLU A 80 -11.66 -18.39 -21.08
C GLU A 80 -12.68 -17.62 -21.91
N SER A 81 -13.36 -16.63 -21.32
CA SER A 81 -14.35 -15.80 -22.02
C SER A 81 -14.49 -14.42 -21.39
N VAL A 82 -14.85 -13.44 -22.21
CA VAL A 82 -15.14 -12.07 -21.78
C VAL A 82 -16.31 -12.03 -20.79
N ASP A 83 -17.35 -12.80 -21.06
CA ASP A 83 -18.53 -12.87 -20.17
C ASP A 83 -18.18 -13.42 -18.78
N GLY A 84 -17.31 -14.42 -18.72
CA GLY A 84 -16.80 -14.97 -17.46
C GLY A 84 -16.03 -13.93 -16.65
N TYR A 85 -15.16 -13.19 -17.34
CA TYR A 85 -14.41 -12.09 -16.75
C TYR A 85 -15.32 -10.96 -16.26
N GLN A 86 -16.25 -10.48 -17.08
CA GLN A 86 -17.19 -9.40 -16.72
C GLN A 86 -18.02 -9.75 -15.49
N ARG A 87 -18.54 -10.98 -15.42
CA ARG A 87 -19.29 -11.46 -14.23
C ARG A 87 -18.40 -11.50 -12.98
N ALA A 88 -17.17 -11.97 -13.11
CA ALA A 88 -16.23 -12.03 -11.99
C ALA A 88 -15.82 -10.64 -11.51
N PHE A 89 -15.56 -9.73 -12.43
CA PHE A 89 -15.21 -8.33 -12.14
C PHE A 89 -16.39 -7.62 -11.44
N TYR A 90 -17.59 -7.74 -11.98
CA TYR A 90 -18.80 -7.17 -11.36
C TYR A 90 -19.06 -7.73 -9.95
N LYS A 91 -18.86 -9.05 -9.78
CA LYS A 91 -19.02 -9.68 -8.46
C LYS A 91 -18.00 -9.17 -7.43
N GLU A 92 -16.79 -8.88 -7.86
CA GLU A 92 -15.71 -8.42 -6.96
C GLU A 92 -15.83 -6.92 -6.66
N PHE A 93 -16.17 -6.09 -7.66
CA PHE A 93 -16.08 -4.62 -7.56
C PHE A 93 -17.42 -3.89 -7.64
N GLY A 94 -18.51 -4.57 -7.97
CA GLY A 94 -19.83 -3.97 -8.07
C GLY A 94 -20.08 -3.13 -9.33
N CYS A 95 -19.12 -3.06 -10.25
CA CYS A 95 -19.23 -2.27 -11.49
C CYS A 95 -18.83 -3.10 -12.73
N ASN A 96 -19.26 -2.65 -13.90
CA ASN A 96 -18.89 -3.28 -15.17
C ASN A 96 -17.46 -2.85 -15.56
N PRO A 97 -16.57 -3.77 -16.04
CA PRO A 97 -15.21 -3.42 -16.41
C PRO A 97 -15.11 -2.39 -17.55
N TYR A 98 -16.07 -2.36 -18.47
CA TYR A 98 -16.11 -1.34 -19.53
C TYR A 98 -16.42 0.04 -18.95
N GLU A 99 -17.46 0.15 -18.12
CA GLU A 99 -17.82 1.41 -17.44
C GLU A 99 -16.67 1.91 -16.59
N TYR A 100 -16.02 1.01 -15.84
CA TYR A 100 -14.86 1.31 -15.04
C TYR A 100 -13.67 1.81 -15.90
N SER A 101 -13.43 1.23 -17.08
CA SER A 101 -12.34 1.68 -17.96
C SER A 101 -12.56 3.08 -18.55
N VAL A 102 -13.81 3.49 -18.71
CA VAL A 102 -14.18 4.82 -19.23
C VAL A 102 -14.17 5.87 -18.12
N CYS A 103 -14.68 5.53 -16.95
CA CYS A 103 -14.77 6.41 -15.80
C CYS A 103 -14.40 5.63 -14.52
N PRO A 104 -13.10 5.50 -14.21
CA PRO A 104 -12.65 4.76 -13.03
C PRO A 104 -13.14 5.41 -11.72
N THR A 105 -14.00 4.73 -10.99
CA THR A 105 -14.45 5.09 -9.65
C THR A 105 -13.60 4.37 -8.59
N PRO A 106 -13.52 4.88 -7.34
CA PRO A 106 -12.85 4.17 -6.26
C PRO A 106 -13.48 2.81 -5.99
N ILE A 107 -12.67 1.75 -6.00
CA ILE A 107 -13.07 0.37 -5.74
C ILE A 107 -12.10 -0.29 -4.77
N TYR A 108 -12.59 -1.27 -4.00
CA TYR A 108 -11.76 -2.01 -3.05
C TYR A 108 -10.92 -3.07 -3.76
N LEU A 109 -9.68 -2.74 -4.10
CA LEU A 109 -8.72 -3.70 -4.63
C LEU A 109 -8.28 -4.67 -3.53
N PHE A 110 -8.13 -5.93 -3.89
CA PHE A 110 -7.56 -6.92 -2.99
C PHE A 110 -6.04 -6.75 -2.92
N LYS A 111 -5.56 -6.17 -1.82
CA LYS A 111 -4.15 -5.99 -1.48
C LYS A 111 -3.84 -6.81 -0.22
N PRO A 112 -3.47 -8.09 -0.36
CA PRO A 112 -3.16 -8.91 0.80
C PRO A 112 -1.82 -8.53 1.41
N TYR A 113 -1.78 -8.47 2.73
CA TYR A 113 -0.51 -8.38 3.46
C TYR A 113 0.17 -9.75 3.51
N GLY A 114 1.49 -9.75 3.40
CA GLY A 114 2.29 -10.92 3.72
C GLY A 114 2.06 -11.33 5.18
N ILE A 115 1.84 -12.60 5.40
CA ILE A 115 1.53 -13.12 6.75
C ILE A 115 2.70 -12.92 7.74
N LYS A 116 3.91 -12.71 7.21
CA LYS A 116 5.12 -12.35 7.95
C LYS A 116 5.01 -11.06 8.76
N TYR A 117 4.17 -10.12 8.33
CA TYR A 117 3.94 -8.87 9.05
C TYR A 117 3.06 -9.04 10.31
N ALA A 118 2.41 -10.18 10.47
CA ALA A 118 1.60 -10.47 11.66
C ALA A 118 2.43 -10.81 12.92
N GLN A 119 3.75 -10.94 12.82
CA GLN A 119 4.62 -11.22 13.97
C GLN A 119 5.63 -10.10 14.21
N LYS A 120 5.57 -9.47 15.39
CA LYS A 120 6.71 -8.72 15.95
C LYS A 120 7.83 -9.72 16.26
N LYS A 121 8.90 -9.74 15.48
CA LYS A 121 10.16 -10.40 15.89
C LYS A 121 10.97 -9.42 16.72
N GLU A 122 11.06 -9.70 18.03
CA GLU A 122 12.14 -9.18 18.86
C GLU A 122 13.41 -10.01 18.55
N LYS A 123 14.33 -9.45 17.79
CA LYS A 123 15.75 -9.82 17.84
C LYS A 123 16.59 -8.66 17.32
N ALA A 124 17.24 -8.00 18.25
CA ALA A 124 18.39 -7.14 17.95
C ALA A 124 19.63 -8.04 17.82
N GLU A 125 20.18 -8.15 16.62
CA GLU A 125 21.56 -8.57 16.41
C GLU A 125 22.30 -7.43 15.73
N MET A 126 23.58 -7.24 16.08
CA MET A 126 24.47 -6.15 15.69
C MET A 126 24.31 -5.80 14.20
N SER A 127 23.83 -4.60 13.94
CA SER A 127 23.60 -4.10 12.59
C SER A 127 24.89 -3.71 11.92
N GLU A 128 25.12 -4.19 10.71
CA GLU A 128 25.96 -3.50 9.73
C GLU A 128 25.48 -2.05 9.61
N VAL A 129 26.45 -1.13 9.47
CA VAL A 129 26.13 0.30 9.27
C VAL A 129 25.46 0.42 7.91
N LYS A 130 24.14 0.51 7.91
CA LYS A 130 23.37 0.75 6.69
C LYS A 130 23.21 2.24 6.45
N SER A 131 23.27 2.63 5.19
CA SER A 131 23.18 4.04 4.78
C SER A 131 21.73 4.51 4.73
N VAL A 132 21.48 5.75 5.11
CA VAL A 132 20.22 6.42 4.88
C VAL A 132 20.46 7.59 3.92
N PHE A 133 19.79 7.55 2.76
CA PHE A 133 19.89 8.58 1.74
C PHE A 133 18.95 9.73 2.07
N LEU A 134 19.45 10.95 1.90
CA LEU A 134 18.68 12.16 2.14
C LEU A 134 18.55 12.98 0.87
N GLN A 135 17.33 13.45 0.61
CA GLN A 135 17.05 14.36 -0.50
C GLN A 135 16.03 15.41 -0.08
N VAL A 136 16.28 16.67 -0.44
CA VAL A 136 15.25 17.71 -0.33
C VAL A 136 14.33 17.61 -1.54
N VAL A 137 13.06 17.39 -1.30
CA VAL A 137 12.02 17.32 -2.33
C VAL A 137 10.96 18.38 -2.09
N GLU A 138 10.35 18.87 -3.15
CA GLU A 138 9.26 19.83 -3.07
C GLU A 138 7.97 19.18 -3.55
N LYS A 139 6.92 19.23 -2.73
CA LYS A 139 5.58 18.80 -3.11
C LYS A 139 4.73 20.03 -3.45
N PRO A 140 3.99 20.01 -4.56
CA PRO A 140 3.09 21.11 -4.93
C PRO A 140 1.94 21.26 -3.94
N GLU A 141 1.19 22.33 -4.08
CA GLU A 141 -0.15 22.44 -3.51
C GLU A 141 -1.03 21.32 -4.03
N ARG A 142 -1.77 20.64 -3.13
CA ARG A 142 -2.53 19.44 -3.46
C ARG A 142 -3.67 19.19 -2.50
N LYS A 143 -4.62 18.39 -2.93
CA LYS A 143 -5.63 17.78 -2.06
C LYS A 143 -5.17 16.40 -1.62
N VAL A 144 -5.57 15.99 -0.43
CA VAL A 144 -5.38 14.61 0.04
C VAL A 144 -6.73 14.07 0.49
N ILE A 145 -7.14 12.97 -0.09
CA ILE A 145 -8.35 12.25 0.30
C ILE A 145 -7.92 11.27 1.38
N ILE A 146 -8.41 11.46 2.60
CA ILE A 146 -8.01 10.69 3.80
C ILE A 146 -9.18 9.99 4.44
N LYS A 147 -8.90 8.90 5.15
CA LYS A 147 -9.85 8.32 6.11
C LYS A 147 -9.26 8.41 7.51
N ARG A 148 -10.06 8.93 8.45
CA ARG A 148 -9.62 9.08 9.85
C ARG A 148 -9.93 7.83 10.66
N GLY A 149 -9.00 7.46 11.52
CA GLY A 149 -9.24 6.57 12.66
C GLY A 149 -9.72 7.35 13.88
N LYS A 150 -9.71 6.72 15.05
CA LYS A 150 -10.14 7.30 16.33
C LYS A 150 -8.95 7.75 17.17
N GLU A 151 -8.01 6.85 17.44
CA GLU A 151 -6.87 7.06 18.35
C GLU A 151 -5.54 6.58 17.76
N ALA A 152 -5.56 6.10 16.52
CA ALA A 152 -4.39 5.51 15.88
C ALA A 152 -3.23 6.51 15.76
N THR A 153 -2.05 6.08 16.20
CA THR A 153 -0.79 6.81 16.08
C THR A 153 0.19 6.10 15.14
N GLU A 154 -0.17 4.91 14.66
CA GLU A 154 0.65 4.07 13.78
C GLU A 154 -0.24 3.11 12.97
N TYR A 155 0.39 2.42 12.01
CA TYR A 155 -0.27 1.60 11.00
C TYR A 155 -1.16 0.47 11.55
N PHE A 156 -0.64 -0.34 12.49
CA PHE A 156 -1.39 -1.51 12.96
C PHE A 156 -2.63 -1.10 13.75
N LYS A 157 -2.49 -0.09 14.62
CA LYS A 157 -3.61 0.46 15.37
C LYS A 157 -4.66 1.06 14.44
N TYR A 158 -4.22 1.73 13.38
CA TYR A 158 -5.12 2.27 12.37
C TYR A 158 -5.90 1.17 11.64
N CYS A 159 -5.23 0.07 11.24
CA CYS A 159 -5.91 -1.07 10.60
C CYS A 159 -6.93 -1.75 11.53
N GLU A 160 -6.68 -1.80 12.84
CA GLU A 160 -7.65 -2.30 13.82
C GLU A 160 -8.91 -1.43 13.89
N GLU A 161 -8.76 -0.10 13.78
CA GLU A 161 -9.86 0.87 13.89
C GLU A 161 -10.68 1.03 12.61
N VAL A 162 -10.02 0.99 11.46
CA VAL A 162 -10.59 1.43 10.18
C VAL A 162 -10.73 0.30 9.17
N GLY A 163 -9.93 -0.77 9.32
CA GLY A 163 -9.85 -1.91 8.41
C GLY A 163 -8.66 -1.80 7.45
N CYS A 164 -8.08 -2.95 7.10
CA CYS A 164 -6.92 -3.03 6.19
C CYS A 164 -7.30 -2.86 4.71
N ASP A 165 -8.58 -2.92 4.37
CA ASP A 165 -9.12 -2.78 3.00
C ASP A 165 -9.06 -1.34 2.47
N VAL A 166 -8.95 -0.36 3.37
CA VAL A 166 -8.79 1.07 3.03
C VAL A 166 -7.60 1.29 2.10
N TRP A 167 -6.48 0.63 2.34
CA TRP A 167 -5.30 0.73 1.46
C TRP A 167 -5.60 0.27 0.04
N GLY A 168 -6.36 -0.82 -0.12
CA GLY A 168 -6.81 -1.31 -1.43
C GLY A 168 -7.70 -0.31 -2.17
N LEU A 169 -8.59 0.38 -1.46
CA LEU A 169 -9.41 1.46 -2.04
C LEU A 169 -8.55 2.62 -2.52
N LEU A 170 -7.64 3.10 -1.67
CA LEU A 170 -6.74 4.20 -2.00
C LEU A 170 -5.84 3.86 -3.20
N CYS A 171 -5.36 2.62 -3.31
CA CYS A 171 -4.59 2.13 -4.46
C CYS A 171 -5.39 2.15 -5.78
N SER A 172 -6.72 2.08 -5.74
CA SER A 172 -7.56 2.17 -6.93
C SER A 172 -7.62 3.58 -7.50
N MET A 173 -7.36 4.60 -6.68
CA MET A 173 -7.38 6.00 -7.06
C MET A 173 -6.06 6.40 -7.73
N LYS A 174 -6.12 7.36 -8.67
CA LYS A 174 -4.92 7.86 -9.34
C LYS A 174 -4.24 8.92 -8.48
N ALA A 175 -3.15 8.53 -7.83
CA ALA A 175 -2.34 9.43 -7.02
C ALA A 175 -1.39 10.27 -7.89
N ILE A 176 -1.15 11.54 -7.53
CA ILE A 176 -0.11 12.38 -8.17
C ILE A 176 1.30 11.90 -7.84
N SER A 177 1.48 11.23 -6.70
CA SER A 177 2.74 10.62 -6.26
C SER A 177 2.94 9.18 -6.78
N GLY A 178 1.95 8.62 -7.48
CA GLY A 178 1.98 7.25 -8.00
C GLY A 178 1.48 6.18 -7.03
N GLU A 179 1.37 6.49 -5.73
CA GLU A 179 0.93 5.56 -4.68
C GLU A 179 0.17 6.29 -3.57
N PRO A 180 -0.65 5.59 -2.76
CA PRO A 180 -1.20 6.14 -1.53
C PRO A 180 -0.10 6.45 -0.50
N VAL A 181 -0.45 7.24 0.49
CA VAL A 181 0.46 7.70 1.55
C VAL A 181 -0.13 7.46 2.94
N CYS A 182 0.76 7.18 3.90
CA CYS A 182 0.46 7.26 5.30
C CYS A 182 0.89 8.62 5.83
N LEU A 183 0.06 9.27 6.65
CA LEU A 183 0.28 10.62 7.13
C LEU A 183 0.18 10.67 8.65
N TRP A 184 1.10 11.39 9.29
CA TRP A 184 0.91 11.90 10.65
C TRP A 184 0.52 13.36 10.54
N LEU A 185 -0.74 13.64 10.85
CA LEU A 185 -1.34 14.95 10.70
C LEU A 185 -0.80 15.92 11.77
N PRO A 186 -0.45 17.16 11.39
CA PRO A 186 -0.15 18.20 12.35
C PRO A 186 -1.43 18.65 13.08
N LYS A 187 -1.28 19.31 14.21
CA LYS A 187 -2.39 19.70 15.11
C LYS A 187 -3.50 20.48 14.43
N ASN A 188 -3.17 21.31 13.44
CA ASN A 188 -4.14 22.10 12.65
C ASN A 188 -5.04 21.26 11.74
N HIS A 189 -4.65 20.02 11.44
CA HIS A 189 -5.43 19.08 10.63
C HIS A 189 -6.09 17.95 11.44
N ILE A 190 -5.80 17.84 12.75
CA ILE A 190 -6.45 16.85 13.63
C ILE A 190 -7.81 17.40 14.05
N LYS A 191 -8.87 16.60 13.88
CA LYS A 191 -10.20 16.87 14.40
C LYS A 191 -10.36 16.23 15.78
N ALA A 192 -11.13 16.87 16.66
CA ALA A 192 -11.42 16.32 17.98
C ALA A 192 -12.03 14.91 17.88
N GLY A 193 -11.48 13.95 18.63
CA GLY A 193 -11.93 12.54 18.63
C GLY A 193 -11.48 11.75 17.41
N THR A 194 -10.46 12.23 16.67
CA THR A 194 -9.89 11.50 15.54
C THR A 194 -8.40 11.28 15.70
N SER A 195 -7.90 10.27 14.99
CA SER A 195 -6.49 9.87 15.01
C SER A 195 -5.55 10.92 14.40
N GLU A 196 -4.34 10.94 14.91
CA GLU A 196 -3.21 11.64 14.29
C GLU A 196 -2.76 10.93 13.00
N TYR A 197 -2.69 9.61 13.04
CA TYR A 197 -2.31 8.79 11.89
C TYR A 197 -3.50 8.53 10.97
N VAL A 198 -3.30 8.74 9.68
CA VAL A 198 -4.30 8.47 8.65
C VAL A 198 -3.65 7.87 7.40
N GLN A 199 -4.44 7.14 6.61
CA GLN A 199 -4.07 6.78 5.24
C GLN A 199 -4.83 7.65 4.25
N GLY A 200 -4.19 7.96 3.13
CA GLY A 200 -4.79 8.83 2.11
C GLY A 200 -4.14 8.69 0.74
N VAL A 201 -4.70 9.42 -0.21
CA VAL A 201 -4.17 9.54 -1.57
C VAL A 201 -4.04 11.02 -1.94
N GLU A 202 -2.85 11.40 -2.40
CA GLU A 202 -2.59 12.75 -2.87
C GLU A 202 -3.13 12.93 -4.29
N VAL A 203 -3.97 13.92 -4.50
CA VAL A 203 -4.59 14.24 -5.80
C VAL A 203 -4.36 15.72 -6.15
N ALA A 204 -4.51 16.06 -7.43
CA ALA A 204 -4.36 17.44 -7.90
C ALA A 204 -5.40 18.37 -7.27
N THR A 205 -5.11 19.68 -7.22
CA THR A 205 -6.00 20.69 -6.63
C THR A 205 -7.34 20.79 -7.36
N ASP A 206 -7.37 20.49 -8.65
CA ASP A 206 -8.55 20.48 -9.51
C ASP A 206 -9.28 19.11 -9.53
N TYR A 207 -8.88 18.18 -8.67
CA TYR A 207 -9.54 16.87 -8.58
C TYR A 207 -11.05 17.05 -8.34
N SER A 208 -11.82 16.45 -9.24
CA SER A 208 -13.29 16.46 -9.26
C SER A 208 -13.90 15.05 -9.28
N GLY A 209 -13.07 14.03 -9.04
CA GLY A 209 -13.53 12.64 -8.95
C GLY A 209 -14.33 12.36 -7.68
N GLU A 210 -14.86 11.16 -7.61
CA GLU A 210 -15.65 10.69 -6.47
C GLU A 210 -14.82 10.63 -5.19
N ILE A 211 -15.41 11.08 -4.08
CA ILE A 211 -14.86 10.92 -2.73
C ILE A 211 -15.61 9.76 -2.09
N PRO A 212 -14.92 8.66 -1.72
CA PRO A 212 -15.58 7.50 -1.13
C PRO A 212 -16.27 7.82 0.20
N ASP A 213 -17.32 7.08 0.53
CA ASP A 213 -18.05 7.23 1.79
C ASP A 213 -17.12 7.08 3.01
N GLY A 214 -17.23 8.02 3.94
CA GLY A 214 -16.42 8.07 5.15
C GLY A 214 -14.98 8.57 4.94
N PHE A 215 -14.67 9.07 3.74
CA PHE A 215 -13.45 9.82 3.48
C PHE A 215 -13.72 11.32 3.47
N GLU A 216 -12.67 12.09 3.63
CA GLU A 216 -12.71 13.55 3.54
C GLU A 216 -11.50 14.08 2.80
N VAL A 217 -11.61 15.33 2.35
CA VAL A 217 -10.54 16.03 1.66
C VAL A 217 -9.89 17.02 2.61
N ILE A 218 -8.55 16.99 2.68
CA ILE A 218 -7.76 18.06 3.26
C ILE A 218 -6.94 18.73 2.16
N GLU A 219 -6.67 20.02 2.30
CA GLU A 219 -5.82 20.78 1.40
C GLU A 219 -4.46 21.01 2.05
N LEU A 220 -3.40 20.66 1.32
CA LEU A 220 -2.04 20.86 1.77
C LEU A 220 -1.32 21.85 0.85
N PRO A 221 -0.68 22.88 1.41
CA PRO A 221 0.04 23.86 0.63
C PRO A 221 1.29 23.24 -0.02
N LYS A 222 1.88 23.96 -0.95
CA LYS A 222 3.21 23.68 -1.45
C LYS A 222 4.19 23.64 -0.26
N CYS A 223 4.97 22.56 -0.15
CA CYS A 223 5.87 22.36 0.98
C CYS A 223 7.13 21.62 0.55
N LYS A 224 8.26 21.97 1.18
CA LYS A 224 9.50 21.20 1.06
C LYS A 224 9.58 20.13 2.14
N TYR A 225 10.18 19.02 1.78
CA TYR A 225 10.39 17.87 2.64
C TYR A 225 11.86 17.42 2.57
N ILE A 226 12.39 16.96 3.67
CA ILE A 226 13.56 16.09 3.65
C ILE A 226 13.05 14.66 3.58
N MET A 227 13.33 13.97 2.49
CA MET A 227 13.07 12.57 2.29
C MET A 227 14.24 11.76 2.84
N PHE A 228 13.93 10.82 3.71
CA PHE A 228 14.85 9.83 4.24
C PHE A 228 14.52 8.49 3.61
N GLN A 229 15.48 7.89 2.94
CA GLN A 229 15.32 6.59 2.29
C GLN A 229 16.39 5.62 2.80
N GLY A 230 15.94 4.51 3.38
CA GLY A 230 16.82 3.41 3.76
C GLY A 230 17.27 2.61 2.54
N GLU A 231 18.27 1.75 2.74
CA GLU A 231 18.69 0.78 1.73
C GLU A 231 17.57 -0.24 1.44
N PRO A 232 17.62 -0.92 0.26
CA PRO A 232 16.80 -2.10 0.02
C PRO A 232 16.94 -3.11 1.16
N PHE A 233 15.84 -3.77 1.49
CA PHE A 233 15.79 -4.76 2.57
C PHE A 233 15.02 -6.00 2.15
N GLU A 234 15.42 -7.13 2.72
CA GLU A 234 14.60 -8.33 2.67
C GLU A 234 13.39 -8.14 3.57
N GLU A 235 12.22 -8.53 3.10
CA GLU A 235 10.98 -8.28 3.81
C GLU A 235 10.91 -8.86 5.23
N GLU A 236 11.77 -9.85 5.54
CA GLU A 236 11.94 -10.39 6.90
C GLU A 236 12.55 -9.35 7.86
N ASN A 237 13.30 -8.40 7.33
CA ASN A 237 14.02 -7.35 8.06
C ASN A 237 13.27 -6.00 8.06
N PHE A 238 11.99 -6.02 7.70
CA PHE A 238 11.12 -4.84 7.61
C PHE A 238 11.18 -3.93 8.86
N GLY A 239 11.03 -4.51 10.06
CA GLY A 239 11.05 -3.73 11.31
C GLY A 239 12.41 -3.07 11.55
N GLU A 240 13.50 -3.73 11.19
CA GLU A 240 14.86 -3.22 11.33
C GLU A 240 15.13 -2.07 10.34
N ALA A 241 14.67 -2.22 9.10
CA ALA A 241 14.78 -1.18 8.07
C ALA A 241 14.06 0.11 8.47
N ILE A 242 12.86 0.01 9.06
CA ILE A 242 12.13 1.16 9.60
C ILE A 242 12.92 1.81 10.75
N GLN A 243 13.39 1.00 11.71
CA GLN A 243 14.08 1.51 12.90
C GLN A 243 15.35 2.27 12.53
N GLN A 244 16.10 1.82 11.53
CA GLN A 244 17.30 2.47 11.04
C GLN A 244 17.02 3.88 10.49
N VAL A 245 15.97 4.02 9.68
CA VAL A 245 15.56 5.31 9.14
C VAL A 245 15.09 6.23 10.28
N TRP A 246 14.31 5.74 11.23
CA TRP A 246 13.90 6.52 12.39
C TRP A 246 15.05 6.99 13.26
N ASP A 247 16.07 6.15 13.44
CA ASP A 247 17.27 6.54 14.21
C ASP A 247 18.12 7.58 13.47
N ALA A 248 18.16 7.53 12.14
CA ALA A 248 18.79 8.56 11.33
C ALA A 248 18.01 9.89 11.44
N ILE A 249 16.68 9.86 11.34
CA ILE A 249 15.83 11.06 11.46
C ILE A 249 16.01 11.72 12.83
N LYS A 250 16.01 10.95 13.92
CA LYS A 250 16.19 11.47 15.29
C LYS A 250 17.51 12.19 15.50
N LYS A 251 18.57 11.77 14.81
CA LYS A 251 19.91 12.34 14.91
C LYS A 251 20.14 13.49 13.95
N TYR A 252 19.25 13.67 12.96
CA TYR A 252 19.44 14.66 11.89
C TYR A 252 19.05 16.07 12.34
N ASN A 253 19.94 17.03 12.04
CA ASN A 253 19.67 18.45 12.25
C ASN A 253 19.49 19.17 10.90
N PRO A 254 18.27 19.58 10.52
CA PRO A 254 18.00 20.23 9.24
C PRO A 254 18.67 21.60 9.11
N GLN A 255 19.07 22.24 10.22
CA GLN A 255 19.77 23.53 10.19
C GLN A 255 21.12 23.44 9.46
N SER A 256 21.74 22.26 9.45
CA SER A 256 22.99 22.02 8.74
C SER A 256 22.91 22.26 7.23
N ILE A 257 21.71 22.27 6.67
CA ILE A 257 21.43 22.53 5.25
C ILE A 257 20.48 23.72 5.02
N GLY A 258 20.31 24.59 6.03
CA GLY A 258 19.52 25.82 5.92
C GLY A 258 18.01 25.64 6.08
N TYR A 259 17.56 24.60 6.78
CA TYR A 259 16.14 24.34 7.04
C TYR A 259 15.82 24.18 8.53
N ALA A 260 14.57 24.38 8.89
CA ALA A 260 13.99 24.00 10.18
C ALA A 260 12.82 23.04 9.95
N TRP A 261 12.50 22.20 10.93
CA TRP A 261 11.30 21.38 10.88
C TRP A 261 10.04 22.25 10.79
N ASP A 262 9.07 21.79 10.01
CA ASP A 262 7.78 22.49 9.83
C ASP A 262 6.65 21.67 10.45
N ASP A 263 6.16 22.08 11.61
CA ASP A 263 5.10 21.39 12.33
C ASP A 263 3.68 21.71 11.78
N SER A 264 3.58 22.48 10.68
CA SER A 264 2.29 22.84 10.08
C SER A 264 1.85 21.91 8.94
N ASN A 265 2.76 21.08 8.45
CA ASN A 265 2.52 20.09 7.39
C ASN A 265 2.68 18.64 7.91
N PRO A 266 2.00 17.66 7.30
CA PRO A 266 2.08 16.28 7.76
C PRO A 266 3.42 15.63 7.43
N ARG A 267 3.91 14.78 8.33
CA ARG A 267 4.91 13.77 8.02
C ARG A 267 4.30 12.71 7.12
N ILE A 268 5.03 12.21 6.14
CA ILE A 268 4.54 11.28 5.13
C ILE A 268 5.40 10.03 5.12
N GLN A 269 4.76 8.86 5.08
CA GLN A 269 5.38 7.58 4.84
C GLN A 269 4.85 6.99 3.54
N LEU A 270 5.73 6.49 2.69
CA LEU A 270 5.37 5.72 1.50
C LEU A 270 5.23 4.23 1.84
N GLU A 271 4.60 3.47 0.95
CA GLU A 271 4.50 2.01 1.12
C GLU A 271 5.92 1.41 1.27
N PRO A 272 6.20 0.66 2.34
CA PRO A 272 7.51 0.06 2.51
C PRO A 272 7.67 -1.11 1.53
N ILE A 273 8.47 -0.90 0.49
CA ILE A 273 8.77 -1.87 -0.55
C ILE A 273 10.23 -2.30 -0.41
N GLY A 274 10.49 -3.58 -0.17
CA GLY A 274 11.83 -4.11 0.12
C GLY A 274 12.90 -3.69 -0.89
N THR A 275 12.60 -3.77 -2.18
CA THR A 275 13.52 -3.37 -3.27
C THR A 275 13.79 -1.87 -3.36
N ARG A 276 12.89 -1.03 -2.82
CA ARG A 276 13.00 0.43 -2.79
C ARG A 276 13.60 0.96 -1.49
N GLY A 277 13.51 0.18 -0.43
CA GLY A 277 13.78 0.64 0.92
C GLY A 277 12.57 1.31 1.59
N TYR A 278 12.71 1.62 2.88
CA TYR A 278 11.73 2.38 3.64
C TYR A 278 11.91 3.88 3.37
N ILE A 279 10.83 4.59 3.11
CA ILE A 279 10.85 6.03 2.80
C ILE A 279 9.92 6.79 3.72
N GLU A 280 10.47 7.84 4.33
CA GLU A 280 9.72 8.80 5.13
C GLU A 280 10.12 10.25 4.77
N LEU A 281 9.13 11.13 4.68
CA LEU A 281 9.31 12.55 4.32
C LEU A 281 8.90 13.41 5.52
N HIS A 282 9.82 14.25 5.96
CA HIS A 282 9.61 15.20 7.05
C HIS A 282 9.52 16.61 6.50
N PRO A 283 8.45 17.36 6.80
CA PRO A 283 8.27 18.71 6.27
C PRO A 283 9.27 19.68 6.87
N VAL A 284 9.77 20.60 6.03
CA VAL A 284 10.74 21.62 6.40
C VAL A 284 10.43 22.97 5.79
N LYS A 285 10.87 24.01 6.47
CA LYS A 285 10.85 25.41 6.00
C LYS A 285 12.24 25.99 5.98
N SER A 286 12.52 26.89 5.03
CA SER A 286 13.80 27.62 4.98
C SER A 286 13.98 28.49 6.22
N ILE A 287 15.21 28.60 6.73
CA ILE A 287 15.59 29.47 7.84
C ILE A 287 15.88 30.86 7.30
#